data_a86fe75595b45d964de5fb4156fc79bf
#
_entry.id   a86fe75595b45d964de5fb4156fc79bf
#
_cell.length_a   1.000
_cell.length_b   1.000
_cell.length_c   1.000
_cell.angle_alpha   90.00
_cell.angle_beta   90.00
_cell.angle_gamma   90.00
#
_symmetry.space_group_name_H-M   'P 1'
#
loop_
_entity.id
_entity.type
_entity.pdbx_description
1 polymer ?
#
loop_
_entity_poly.entity_id
_entity_poly.type
_entity_poly.pdbx_seq_one_letter_code
_entity_poly.pdbx_strand_id
1 'polypeptide(L)'
;ASGTKTIFWWKGNVTKPKSYDRWNALITNLVQHWKERYGEEEVSKWYFEVWNEPDLKGFFDGTQEDYFELYANTVKSVKSVSAAYRVGGPATSATKWVADFLTYCDKNKVPVDFVSTHDYGTTSVLDEFGTKKQQLKSVRDTIAKDVKTVRNLINQSAFKAAELHFTEWNTSPSSRDPIHDTYQNAAYILHVLKKASSDANSMSYWTFTDIFEEAGPGQTPFHGGFGLINLQDIKKPSYYAYQFLNQLGGTELKNMDESSYACKSKDGLQFLVWDYTHPHKNYSYNQDYFNTAQPAVAKNLVQLRASAVANGSYALE
;
A
#
# COMPACT_ATOMS: atom_id res chain seq x y z
N ALA A 1 -2.58 6.68 26.25
CA ALA A 1 -2.41 5.25 26.07
C ALA A 1 -2.92 4.47 27.28
N SER A 2 -3.54 3.31 27.07
CA SER A 2 -4.04 2.43 28.15
C SER A 2 -2.95 1.50 28.69
N GLY A 3 -1.84 1.36 27.97
CA GLY A 3 -0.71 0.51 28.30
C GLY A 3 0.63 1.12 27.92
N THR A 4 1.69 0.32 28.06
CA THR A 4 3.08 0.76 27.85
C THR A 4 3.72 0.08 26.63
N LYS A 5 2.99 -0.73 25.88
CA LYS A 5 3.50 -1.40 24.68
C LYS A 5 3.82 -0.38 23.60
N THR A 6 5.00 -0.48 23.04
CA THR A 6 5.50 0.45 22.02
C THR A 6 6.10 -0.32 20.84
N ILE A 7 6.22 0.35 19.71
CA ILE A 7 6.88 -0.13 18.52
C ILE A 7 7.94 0.86 18.05
N PHE A 8 8.91 0.38 17.31
CA PHE A 8 10.03 1.10 16.71
C PHE A 8 10.99 1.71 17.75
N TRP A 9 12.10 2.24 17.30
CA TRP A 9 13.13 2.86 18.15
C TRP A 9 12.67 4.12 18.88
N TRP A 10 11.71 4.86 18.28
CA TRP A 10 11.13 6.06 18.92
C TRP A 10 10.00 5.74 19.90
N LYS A 11 9.74 4.45 20.15
CA LYS A 11 8.79 3.97 21.16
C LYS A 11 7.37 4.52 20.98
N GLY A 12 6.88 4.54 19.73
CA GLY A 12 5.48 4.86 19.42
C GLY A 12 4.53 3.93 20.18
N ASN A 13 3.62 4.50 20.98
CA ASN A 13 2.68 3.69 21.76
C ASN A 13 1.58 3.11 20.88
N VAL A 14 1.35 1.81 20.97
CA VAL A 14 0.41 1.04 20.14
C VAL A 14 -0.82 0.57 20.90
N THR A 15 -1.07 1.09 22.12
CA THR A 15 -2.25 0.72 22.91
C THR A 15 -3.39 1.69 22.68
N LYS A 16 -4.64 1.22 22.85
CA LYS A 16 -5.81 2.07 22.73
C LYS A 16 -5.80 3.26 23.71
N PRO A 17 -6.60 4.30 23.50
CA PRO A 17 -6.72 5.41 24.44
C PRO A 17 -7.13 4.94 25.84
N LYS A 18 -6.56 5.57 26.88
CA LYS A 18 -6.97 5.33 28.27
C LYS A 18 -8.37 5.89 28.56
N SER A 19 -8.78 6.94 27.85
CA SER A 19 -10.08 7.61 27.98
C SER A 19 -10.48 8.13 26.61
N TYR A 20 -11.65 7.77 26.14
CA TYR A 20 -12.20 8.30 24.90
C TYR A 20 -12.63 9.76 25.01
N ASP A 21 -12.98 10.28 26.18
CA ASP A 21 -13.23 11.71 26.35
C ASP A 21 -11.98 12.53 26.03
N ARG A 22 -10.83 12.10 26.53
CA ARG A 22 -9.54 12.77 26.25
C ARG A 22 -9.10 12.57 24.79
N TRP A 23 -9.34 11.40 24.23
CA TRP A 23 -9.09 11.13 22.82
C TRP A 23 -9.93 12.03 21.92
N ASN A 24 -11.21 12.10 22.20
CA ASN A 24 -12.15 12.92 21.45
C ASN A 24 -11.77 14.41 21.53
N ALA A 25 -11.42 14.90 22.71
CA ALA A 25 -10.95 16.26 22.88
C ALA A 25 -9.64 16.52 22.09
N LEU A 26 -8.69 15.57 22.13
CA LEU A 26 -7.45 15.67 21.34
C LEU A 26 -7.73 15.77 19.84
N ILE A 27 -8.54 14.84 19.29
CA ILE A 27 -8.85 14.83 17.86
C ILE A 27 -9.64 16.07 17.44
N THR A 28 -10.66 16.46 18.22
CA THR A 28 -11.43 17.67 17.93
C THR A 28 -10.54 18.93 17.91
N ASN A 29 -9.68 19.10 18.92
CA ASN A 29 -8.78 20.25 18.97
C ASN A 29 -7.74 20.24 17.85
N LEU A 30 -7.22 19.08 17.48
CA LEU A 30 -6.27 18.92 16.36
C LEU A 30 -6.91 19.32 15.03
N VAL A 31 -8.11 18.79 14.75
CA VAL A 31 -8.83 19.09 13.51
C VAL A 31 -9.27 20.57 13.49
N GLN A 32 -9.71 21.11 14.61
CA GLN A 32 -10.03 22.53 14.73
C GLN A 32 -8.80 23.41 14.46
N HIS A 33 -7.63 23.04 15.02
CA HIS A 33 -6.37 23.74 14.75
C HIS A 33 -6.02 23.73 13.25
N TRP A 34 -6.18 22.60 12.57
CA TRP A 34 -5.94 22.53 11.11
C TRP A 34 -6.91 23.39 10.32
N LYS A 35 -8.21 23.38 10.70
CA LYS A 35 -9.21 24.26 10.12
C LYS A 35 -8.84 25.74 10.27
N GLU A 36 -8.40 26.17 11.47
CA GLU A 36 -7.97 27.54 11.73
C GLU A 36 -6.71 27.91 10.95
N ARG A 37 -5.76 26.97 10.82
CA ARG A 37 -4.48 27.21 10.15
C ARG A 37 -4.55 27.22 8.64
N TYR A 38 -5.30 26.30 8.05
CA TYR A 38 -5.33 26.07 6.60
C TYR A 38 -6.64 26.49 5.93
N GLY A 39 -7.66 26.76 6.71
CA GLY A 39 -9.00 27.09 6.23
C GLY A 39 -9.89 25.88 5.99
N GLU A 40 -11.20 26.07 6.11
CA GLU A 40 -12.18 25.01 5.93
C GLU A 40 -12.15 24.41 4.52
N GLU A 41 -12.00 25.25 3.50
CA GLU A 41 -11.95 24.81 2.10
C GLU A 41 -10.79 23.86 1.85
N GLU A 42 -9.60 24.14 2.41
CA GLU A 42 -8.44 23.28 2.24
C GLU A 42 -8.60 21.96 3.01
N VAL A 43 -8.98 22.02 4.30
CA VAL A 43 -9.13 20.83 5.14
C VAL A 43 -10.24 19.91 4.65
N SER A 44 -11.28 20.44 3.99
CA SER A 44 -12.35 19.65 3.37
C SER A 44 -11.87 18.76 2.21
N LYS A 45 -10.70 19.02 1.66
CA LYS A 45 -10.06 18.18 0.62
C LYS A 45 -9.31 17.00 1.21
N TRP A 46 -9.01 17.02 2.52
CA TRP A 46 -8.19 16.01 3.18
C TRP A 46 -8.98 14.74 3.48
N TYR A 47 -8.22 13.63 3.62
CA TYR A 47 -8.72 12.32 4.03
C TYR A 47 -8.14 12.01 5.41
N PHE A 48 -9.01 11.76 6.38
CA PHE A 48 -8.63 11.39 7.74
C PHE A 48 -8.70 9.87 7.89
N GLU A 49 -7.58 9.21 7.73
CA GLU A 49 -7.46 7.78 7.94
C GLU A 49 -7.21 7.47 9.41
N VAL A 50 -7.96 6.52 9.96
CA VAL A 50 -7.90 6.21 11.39
C VAL A 50 -6.97 5.03 11.64
N TRP A 51 -5.78 5.33 12.22
CA TRP A 51 -4.75 4.37 12.58
C TRP A 51 -4.02 3.76 11.36
N ASN A 52 -3.11 2.78 11.68
CA ASN A 52 -2.35 2.02 10.67
C ASN A 52 -2.30 0.55 11.09
N GLU A 53 -2.72 -0.35 10.22
CA GLU A 53 -2.69 -1.81 10.36
C GLU A 53 -3.10 -2.33 11.75
N PRO A 54 -4.31 -1.97 12.23
CA PRO A 54 -4.75 -2.35 13.57
C PRO A 54 -4.97 -3.86 13.73
N ASP A 55 -4.99 -4.62 12.65
CA ASP A 55 -5.03 -6.08 12.64
C ASP A 55 -3.69 -6.73 13.00
N LEU A 56 -2.59 -5.96 12.99
CA LEU A 56 -1.26 -6.42 13.38
C LEU A 56 -0.96 -6.06 14.84
N LYS A 57 -0.67 -7.08 15.65
CA LYS A 57 -0.36 -6.91 17.08
C LYS A 57 0.87 -6.04 17.38
N GLY A 58 1.72 -5.84 16.38
CA GLY A 58 2.84 -4.88 16.47
C GLY A 58 2.38 -3.44 16.41
N PHE A 59 1.34 -3.13 15.62
CA PHE A 59 0.85 -1.77 15.40
C PHE A 59 -0.34 -1.39 16.28
N PHE A 60 -1.13 -2.38 16.73
CA PHE A 60 -2.25 -2.14 17.63
C PHE A 60 -2.41 -3.27 18.66
N ASP A 61 -2.23 -2.92 19.95
CA ASP A 61 -2.39 -3.86 21.07
C ASP A 61 -3.83 -3.84 21.60
N GLY A 62 -4.75 -4.20 20.72
CA GLY A 62 -6.18 -4.29 20.98
C GLY A 62 -6.84 -5.41 20.18
N THR A 63 -8.14 -5.54 20.31
CA THR A 63 -8.98 -6.42 19.50
C THR A 63 -9.54 -5.66 18.29
N GLN A 64 -10.24 -6.36 17.41
CA GLN A 64 -10.98 -5.75 16.30
C GLN A 64 -12.06 -4.78 16.83
N GLU A 65 -12.75 -5.17 17.87
CA GLU A 65 -13.78 -4.36 18.53
C GLU A 65 -13.19 -3.09 19.17
N ASP A 66 -12.02 -3.21 19.81
CA ASP A 66 -11.29 -2.04 20.37
C ASP A 66 -10.94 -1.02 19.26
N TYR A 67 -10.56 -1.51 18.07
CA TYR A 67 -10.31 -0.64 16.93
C TYR A 67 -11.60 -0.01 16.38
N PHE A 68 -12.67 -0.78 16.26
CA PHE A 68 -13.94 -0.23 15.78
C PHE A 68 -14.50 0.84 16.74
N GLU A 69 -14.32 0.66 18.04
CA GLU A 69 -14.65 1.69 19.02
C GLU A 69 -13.79 2.94 18.86
N LEU A 70 -12.47 2.76 18.64
CA LEU A 70 -11.53 3.86 18.35
C LEU A 70 -11.95 4.63 17.09
N TYR A 71 -12.29 3.92 16.02
CA TYR A 71 -12.78 4.49 14.78
C TYR A 71 -14.04 5.34 15.01
N ALA A 72 -15.06 4.77 15.65
CA ALA A 72 -16.33 5.46 15.90
C ALA A 72 -16.13 6.77 16.70
N ASN A 73 -15.29 6.74 17.73
CA ASN A 73 -14.97 7.93 18.54
C ASN A 73 -14.20 8.98 17.71
N THR A 74 -13.28 8.54 16.85
CA THR A 74 -12.51 9.44 15.98
C THR A 74 -13.42 10.10 14.94
N VAL A 75 -14.28 9.33 14.26
CA VAL A 75 -15.27 9.87 13.31
C VAL A 75 -16.15 10.92 13.97
N LYS A 76 -16.70 10.63 15.15
CA LYS A 76 -17.52 11.56 15.92
C LYS A 76 -16.77 12.88 16.17
N SER A 77 -15.50 12.80 16.54
CA SER A 77 -14.66 13.98 16.86
C SER A 77 -14.37 14.80 15.60
N VAL A 78 -13.98 14.18 14.49
CA VAL A 78 -13.72 14.88 13.22
C VAL A 78 -14.98 15.53 12.69
N LYS A 79 -16.09 14.77 12.63
CA LYS A 79 -17.39 15.26 12.14
C LYS A 79 -18.01 16.34 13.03
N SER A 80 -17.62 16.45 14.30
CA SER A 80 -18.06 17.55 15.18
C SER A 80 -17.45 18.90 14.79
N VAL A 81 -16.30 18.91 14.09
CA VAL A 81 -15.68 20.15 13.59
C VAL A 81 -16.28 20.54 12.24
N SER A 82 -16.47 19.60 11.36
CA SER A 82 -17.21 19.79 10.10
C SER A 82 -17.76 18.47 9.58
N ALA A 83 -19.04 18.43 9.28
CA ALA A 83 -19.68 17.25 8.68
C ALA A 83 -19.12 16.91 7.28
N ALA A 84 -18.50 17.87 6.61
CA ALA A 84 -17.92 17.71 5.28
C ALA A 84 -16.57 16.96 5.29
N TYR A 85 -15.89 16.86 6.44
CA TYR A 85 -14.58 16.22 6.51
C TYR A 85 -14.69 14.72 6.33
N ARG A 86 -13.82 14.16 5.46
CA ARG A 86 -13.86 12.75 5.08
C ARG A 86 -13.05 11.90 6.05
N VAL A 87 -13.70 10.89 6.64
CA VAL A 87 -13.06 9.95 7.57
C VAL A 87 -13.25 8.53 7.08
N GLY A 88 -12.19 7.73 7.12
CA GLY A 88 -12.22 6.35 6.67
C GLY A 88 -11.22 5.44 7.37
N GLY A 89 -11.26 4.20 6.96
CA GLY A 89 -10.47 3.06 7.43
C GLY A 89 -10.97 1.78 6.76
N PRO A 90 -10.64 0.58 7.28
CA PRO A 90 -9.93 0.30 8.53
C PRO A 90 -8.39 0.33 8.44
N ALA A 91 -7.79 0.66 7.31
CA ALA A 91 -6.35 0.71 7.09
C ALA A 91 -5.62 -0.59 7.49
N THR A 92 -6.24 -1.73 7.24
CA THR A 92 -5.75 -3.05 7.66
C THR A 92 -4.82 -3.68 6.64
N SER A 93 -3.93 -4.55 7.12
CA SER A 93 -3.05 -5.34 6.26
C SER A 93 -3.84 -6.38 5.45
N ALA A 94 -3.41 -6.63 4.20
CA ALA A 94 -3.93 -7.69 3.35
C ALA A 94 -5.47 -7.73 3.25
N THR A 95 -6.09 -6.56 3.14
CA THR A 95 -7.55 -6.36 3.00
C THR A 95 -8.43 -6.94 4.10
N LYS A 96 -7.84 -7.27 5.24
CA LYS A 96 -8.56 -7.87 6.37
C LYS A 96 -9.56 -6.89 6.99
N TRP A 97 -10.53 -7.44 7.68
CA TRP A 97 -11.56 -6.72 8.46
C TRP A 97 -12.48 -5.79 7.67
N VAL A 98 -12.31 -5.61 6.37
CA VAL A 98 -13.13 -4.65 5.60
C VAL A 98 -14.62 -5.00 5.68
N ALA A 99 -14.99 -6.27 5.51
CA ALA A 99 -16.39 -6.69 5.60
C ALA A 99 -16.99 -6.49 7.01
N ASP A 100 -16.23 -6.85 8.05
CA ASP A 100 -16.64 -6.70 9.45
C ASP A 100 -16.75 -5.22 9.83
N PHE A 101 -15.81 -4.40 9.35
CA PHE A 101 -15.78 -2.96 9.55
C PHE A 101 -17.02 -2.28 8.96
N LEU A 102 -17.35 -2.58 7.70
CA LEU A 102 -18.55 -2.04 7.05
C LEU A 102 -19.83 -2.49 7.77
N THR A 103 -19.88 -3.76 8.20
CA THR A 103 -21.01 -4.31 8.96
C THR A 103 -21.16 -3.61 10.32
N TYR A 104 -20.05 -3.41 11.04
CA TYR A 104 -20.04 -2.69 12.32
C TYR A 104 -20.52 -1.25 12.15
N CYS A 105 -19.99 -0.54 11.16
CA CYS A 105 -20.33 0.86 10.91
C CYS A 105 -21.82 1.02 10.54
N ASP A 106 -22.38 0.17 9.71
CA ASP A 106 -23.81 0.21 9.38
C ASP A 106 -24.69 -0.08 10.61
N LYS A 107 -24.37 -1.13 11.35
CA LYS A 107 -25.11 -1.51 12.57
C LYS A 107 -25.13 -0.37 13.60
N ASN A 108 -24.01 0.30 13.79
CA ASN A 108 -23.84 1.35 14.81
C ASN A 108 -24.06 2.77 14.26
N LYS A 109 -24.45 2.91 12.99
CA LYS A 109 -24.67 4.19 12.30
C LYS A 109 -23.45 5.11 12.34
N VAL A 110 -22.26 4.53 12.21
CA VAL A 110 -20.99 5.26 12.14
C VAL A 110 -20.72 5.59 10.67
N PRO A 111 -20.50 6.86 10.31
CA PRO A 111 -20.15 7.25 8.94
C PRO A 111 -18.85 6.62 8.41
N VAL A 112 -18.84 6.28 7.12
CA VAL A 112 -17.67 5.85 6.37
C VAL A 112 -17.66 6.64 5.06
N ASP A 113 -16.76 7.60 4.91
CA ASP A 113 -16.65 8.39 3.70
C ASP A 113 -15.77 7.70 2.66
N PHE A 114 -14.78 6.93 3.11
CA PHE A 114 -13.94 6.09 2.26
C PHE A 114 -13.50 4.82 2.99
N VAL A 115 -13.18 3.81 2.23
CA VAL A 115 -12.53 2.59 2.73
C VAL A 115 -11.06 2.62 2.36
N SER A 116 -10.20 2.34 3.33
CA SER A 116 -8.76 2.18 3.10
C SER A 116 -8.25 0.84 3.59
N THR A 117 -7.26 0.31 2.90
CA THR A 117 -6.59 -0.94 3.25
C THR A 117 -5.24 -1.04 2.55
N HIS A 118 -4.44 -2.04 2.94
CA HIS A 118 -3.13 -2.31 2.35
C HIS A 118 -3.11 -3.67 1.65
N ASP A 119 -2.25 -3.82 0.65
CA ASP A 119 -1.94 -5.13 0.08
C ASP A 119 -0.55 -5.20 -0.52
N TYR A 120 0.03 -6.39 -0.48
CA TYR A 120 1.36 -6.69 -1.02
C TYR A 120 1.31 -7.93 -1.91
N GLY A 121 2.18 -7.95 -2.92
CA GLY A 121 2.26 -9.07 -3.88
C GLY A 121 2.86 -10.35 -3.30
N THR A 122 3.42 -10.31 -2.09
CA THR A 122 3.97 -11.47 -1.40
C THR A 122 3.15 -11.85 -0.17
N THR A 123 3.38 -13.05 0.32
CA THR A 123 2.89 -13.54 1.62
C THR A 123 4.02 -14.12 2.42
N SER A 124 3.92 -14.06 3.75
CA SER A 124 4.88 -14.70 4.64
C SER A 124 4.61 -16.19 4.74
N VAL A 125 5.64 -16.99 4.53
CA VAL A 125 5.64 -18.45 4.69
C VAL A 125 6.78 -18.87 5.62
N LEU A 126 6.67 -20.06 6.18
CA LEU A 126 7.81 -20.70 6.87
C LEU A 126 8.54 -21.60 5.87
N ASP A 127 9.86 -21.54 5.86
CA ASP A 127 10.68 -22.48 5.11
C ASP A 127 10.82 -23.82 5.86
N GLU A 128 11.59 -24.73 5.29
CA GLU A 128 11.88 -26.05 5.87
C GLU A 128 12.61 -26.00 7.23
N PHE A 129 13.23 -24.87 7.56
CA PHE A 129 13.88 -24.64 8.85
C PHE A 129 13.01 -23.86 9.84
N GLY A 130 11.75 -23.55 9.46
CA GLY A 130 10.86 -22.73 10.28
C GLY A 130 11.20 -21.23 10.24
N THR A 131 12.06 -20.79 9.33
CA THR A 131 12.39 -19.37 9.15
C THR A 131 11.32 -18.68 8.31
N LYS A 132 10.92 -17.50 8.74
CA LYS A 132 9.90 -16.69 8.03
C LYS A 132 10.51 -16.08 6.76
N LYS A 133 9.89 -16.33 5.62
CA LYS A 133 10.28 -15.82 4.31
C LYS A 133 9.12 -15.11 3.61
N GLN A 134 9.43 -14.18 2.71
CA GLN A 134 8.46 -13.64 1.77
C GLN A 134 8.40 -14.52 0.52
N GLN A 135 7.20 -14.88 0.10
CA GLN A 135 6.98 -15.65 -1.11
C GLN A 135 5.97 -14.95 -2.00
N LEU A 136 6.24 -14.84 -3.29
CA LEU A 136 5.30 -14.27 -4.23
C LEU A 136 3.97 -15.05 -4.17
N LYS A 137 2.87 -14.34 -4.10
CA LYS A 137 1.54 -14.95 -4.25
C LYS A 137 1.46 -15.61 -5.63
N SER A 138 0.92 -16.82 -5.69
CA SER A 138 0.95 -17.65 -6.91
C SER A 138 0.15 -17.09 -8.08
N VAL A 139 -0.72 -16.13 -7.84
CA VAL A 139 -1.59 -15.53 -8.83
C VAL A 139 -1.00 -14.21 -9.31
N ARG A 140 -0.78 -14.10 -10.63
CA ARG A 140 -0.22 -12.91 -11.28
C ARG A 140 -0.92 -11.60 -10.90
N ASP A 141 -2.25 -11.64 -10.86
CA ASP A 141 -3.10 -10.45 -10.67
C ASP A 141 -3.65 -10.34 -9.25
N THR A 142 -2.94 -10.83 -8.24
CA THR A 142 -3.47 -10.94 -6.88
C THR A 142 -3.94 -9.59 -6.36
N ILE A 143 -3.10 -8.55 -6.37
CA ILE A 143 -3.47 -7.21 -5.86
C ILE A 143 -4.71 -6.68 -6.60
N ALA A 144 -4.76 -6.77 -7.94
CA ALA A 144 -5.91 -6.29 -8.69
C ALA A 144 -7.20 -7.06 -8.35
N LYS A 145 -7.11 -8.37 -8.07
CA LYS A 145 -8.24 -9.17 -7.60
C LYS A 145 -8.68 -8.77 -6.20
N ASP A 146 -7.74 -8.50 -5.31
CA ASP A 146 -8.01 -8.07 -3.95
C ASP A 146 -8.66 -6.67 -3.96
N VAL A 147 -8.17 -5.73 -4.81
CA VAL A 147 -8.82 -4.44 -5.05
C VAL A 147 -10.28 -4.61 -5.50
N LYS A 148 -10.51 -5.45 -6.50
CA LYS A 148 -11.86 -5.74 -7.00
C LYS A 148 -12.75 -6.38 -5.95
N THR A 149 -12.20 -7.27 -5.13
CA THR A 149 -12.93 -7.91 -4.02
C THR A 149 -13.39 -6.86 -3.01
N VAL A 150 -12.51 -5.96 -2.59
CA VAL A 150 -12.85 -4.88 -1.65
C VAL A 150 -13.88 -3.93 -2.26
N ARG A 151 -13.74 -3.55 -3.53
CA ARG A 151 -14.74 -2.73 -4.24
C ARG A 151 -16.12 -3.40 -4.22
N ASN A 152 -16.18 -4.71 -4.45
CA ASN A 152 -17.44 -5.46 -4.41
C ASN A 152 -18.04 -5.47 -3.00
N LEU A 153 -17.25 -5.60 -1.93
CA LEU A 153 -17.72 -5.47 -0.56
C LEU A 153 -18.36 -4.10 -0.30
N ILE A 154 -17.71 -3.03 -0.74
CA ILE A 154 -18.26 -1.67 -0.64
C ILE A 154 -19.58 -1.55 -1.41
N ASN A 155 -19.63 -2.01 -2.65
CA ASN A 155 -20.82 -1.93 -3.51
C ASN A 155 -22.02 -2.72 -2.95
N GLN A 156 -21.77 -3.76 -2.17
CA GLN A 156 -22.80 -4.60 -1.51
C GLN A 156 -23.18 -4.10 -0.13
N SER A 157 -22.45 -3.12 0.42
CA SER A 157 -22.69 -2.56 1.76
C SER A 157 -23.67 -1.38 1.74
N ALA A 158 -23.97 -0.85 2.92
CA ALA A 158 -24.71 0.41 3.07
C ALA A 158 -23.92 1.64 2.56
N PHE A 159 -22.60 1.49 2.35
CA PHE A 159 -21.66 2.56 1.99
C PHE A 159 -21.25 2.54 0.51
N LYS A 160 -22.18 2.28 -0.40
CA LYS A 160 -21.93 2.11 -1.86
C LYS A 160 -21.18 3.28 -2.50
N ALA A 161 -21.33 4.49 -1.97
CA ALA A 161 -20.71 5.70 -2.46
C ALA A 161 -19.31 5.94 -1.89
N ALA A 162 -18.84 5.11 -0.94
CA ALA A 162 -17.53 5.26 -0.35
C ALA A 162 -16.43 5.04 -1.38
N GLU A 163 -15.45 5.93 -1.38
CA GLU A 163 -14.24 5.77 -2.17
C GLU A 163 -13.41 4.59 -1.65
N LEU A 164 -12.58 3.99 -2.51
CA LEU A 164 -11.65 2.94 -2.15
C LEU A 164 -10.22 3.40 -2.37
N HIS A 165 -9.43 3.37 -1.32
CA HIS A 165 -8.02 3.75 -1.33
C HIS A 165 -7.15 2.60 -0.80
N PHE A 166 -6.19 2.17 -1.61
CA PHE A 166 -5.09 1.34 -1.12
C PHE A 166 -3.99 2.29 -0.65
N THR A 167 -4.03 2.64 0.63
CA THR A 167 -3.16 3.66 1.21
C THR A 167 -1.73 3.18 1.40
N GLU A 168 -1.51 1.87 1.23
CA GLU A 168 -0.19 1.27 1.18
C GLU A 168 -0.21 0.03 0.29
N TRP A 169 0.70 -0.05 -0.68
CA TRP A 169 0.90 -1.23 -1.50
C TRP A 169 2.30 -1.31 -2.09
N ASN A 170 2.81 -2.51 -2.32
CA ASN A 170 4.06 -2.78 -3.02
C ASN A 170 4.10 -4.26 -3.44
N THR A 171 5.19 -4.66 -4.10
CA THR A 171 5.46 -6.07 -4.41
C THR A 171 5.66 -6.88 -3.14
N SER A 172 6.45 -6.37 -2.18
CA SER A 172 6.77 -7.06 -0.92
C SER A 172 6.68 -6.12 0.28
N PRO A 173 6.21 -6.58 1.46
CA PRO A 173 6.20 -5.82 2.70
C PRO A 173 7.55 -5.83 3.42
N SER A 174 8.60 -6.36 2.82
CA SER A 174 9.94 -6.40 3.41
C SER A 174 10.77 -5.20 2.97
N SER A 175 11.28 -4.43 3.93
CA SER A 175 12.19 -3.30 3.68
C SER A 175 13.58 -3.72 3.19
N ARG A 176 13.78 -5.01 2.94
CA ARG A 176 15.05 -5.60 2.47
C ARG A 176 14.80 -6.63 1.37
N ASP A 177 13.85 -6.38 0.49
CA ASP A 177 13.55 -7.29 -0.62
C ASP A 177 14.19 -6.78 -1.92
N PRO A 178 15.15 -7.51 -2.52
CA PRO A 178 15.85 -7.08 -3.74
C PRO A 178 14.93 -6.73 -4.91
N ILE A 179 13.70 -7.25 -4.92
CA ILE A 179 12.73 -6.96 -5.99
C ILE A 179 12.50 -5.46 -6.15
N HIS A 180 12.51 -4.71 -5.05
CA HIS A 180 12.26 -3.27 -5.05
C HIS A 180 13.29 -2.47 -5.86
N ASP A 181 14.49 -3.02 -6.05
CA ASP A 181 15.57 -2.38 -6.78
C ASP A 181 15.62 -2.79 -8.27
N THR A 182 14.71 -3.67 -8.71
CA THR A 182 14.75 -4.25 -10.05
C THR A 182 13.80 -3.57 -11.04
N TYR A 183 14.13 -3.66 -12.34
CA TYR A 183 13.21 -3.25 -13.41
C TYR A 183 11.90 -4.05 -13.43
N GLN A 184 11.93 -5.27 -12.91
CA GLN A 184 10.73 -6.10 -12.81
C GLN A 184 9.66 -5.48 -11.89
N ASN A 185 10.10 -4.80 -10.81
CA ASN A 185 9.19 -4.06 -9.94
C ASN A 185 8.51 -2.90 -10.70
N ALA A 186 9.24 -2.23 -11.60
CA ALA A 186 8.64 -1.20 -12.44
C ALA A 186 7.54 -1.74 -13.36
N ALA A 187 7.80 -2.86 -14.03
CA ALA A 187 6.80 -3.53 -14.86
C ALA A 187 5.61 -4.05 -14.06
N TYR A 188 5.86 -4.58 -12.84
CA TYR A 188 4.82 -4.98 -11.90
C TYR A 188 3.90 -3.82 -11.50
N ILE A 189 4.48 -2.67 -11.18
CA ILE A 189 3.72 -1.45 -10.84
C ILE A 189 2.76 -1.09 -11.98
N LEU A 190 3.26 -1.01 -13.20
CA LEU A 190 2.44 -0.68 -14.38
C LEU A 190 1.32 -1.69 -14.59
N HIS A 191 1.64 -2.98 -14.44
CA HIS A 191 0.68 -4.05 -14.58
C HIS A 191 -0.45 -3.98 -13.53
N VAL A 192 -0.09 -3.81 -12.26
CA VAL A 192 -1.07 -3.71 -11.17
C VAL A 192 -1.97 -2.49 -11.36
N LEU A 193 -1.39 -1.33 -11.64
CA LEU A 193 -2.16 -0.09 -11.83
C LEU A 193 -3.12 -0.20 -13.01
N LYS A 194 -2.68 -0.77 -14.13
CA LYS A 194 -3.56 -1.02 -15.30
C LYS A 194 -4.77 -1.88 -14.94
N LYS A 195 -4.56 -2.93 -14.16
CA LYS A 195 -5.62 -3.87 -13.77
C LYS A 195 -6.54 -3.36 -12.67
N ALA A 196 -6.04 -2.52 -11.78
CA ALA A 196 -6.78 -2.03 -10.60
C ALA A 196 -7.49 -0.68 -10.83
N SER A 197 -7.13 0.08 -11.86
CA SER A 197 -7.52 1.47 -12.06
C SER A 197 -9.03 1.72 -12.12
N SER A 198 -9.83 0.74 -12.51
CA SER A 198 -11.29 0.87 -12.55
C SER A 198 -11.98 0.64 -11.20
N ASP A 199 -11.31 0.01 -10.27
CA ASP A 199 -11.89 -0.48 -9.02
C ASP A 199 -11.40 0.30 -7.77
N ALA A 200 -10.26 1.01 -7.84
CA ALA A 200 -9.74 1.86 -6.78
C ALA A 200 -9.75 3.34 -7.17
N ASN A 201 -10.00 4.21 -6.20
CA ASN A 201 -9.91 5.67 -6.37
C ASN A 201 -8.45 6.14 -6.28
N SER A 202 -7.64 5.51 -5.43
CA SER A 202 -6.20 5.72 -5.39
C SER A 202 -5.45 4.49 -4.85
N MET A 203 -4.16 4.43 -5.19
CA MET A 203 -3.22 3.43 -4.72
C MET A 203 -1.89 4.10 -4.39
N SER A 204 -1.58 4.23 -3.11
CA SER A 204 -0.36 4.89 -2.61
C SER A 204 0.76 3.87 -2.49
N TYR A 205 1.79 4.03 -3.30
CA TYR A 205 2.96 3.15 -3.28
C TYR A 205 3.78 3.34 -1.99
N TRP A 206 4.12 2.25 -1.34
CA TRP A 206 4.97 2.25 -0.16
C TRP A 206 6.41 1.94 -0.54
N THR A 207 7.37 2.92 -0.67
CA THR A 207 7.15 4.31 -0.29
C THR A 207 8.02 5.23 -1.18
N PHE A 208 8.17 6.51 -0.84
CA PHE A 208 8.87 7.46 -1.71
C PHE A 208 10.40 7.29 -1.68
N THR A 209 10.99 7.04 -0.50
CA THR A 209 12.45 6.98 -0.32
C THR A 209 12.87 5.78 0.52
N ASP A 210 14.12 5.32 0.32
CA ASP A 210 14.76 4.29 1.16
C ASP A 210 15.19 4.82 2.54
N ILE A 211 15.01 6.11 2.82
CA ILE A 211 15.14 6.64 4.19
C ILE A 211 13.92 6.20 4.97
N PHE A 212 14.06 5.08 5.66
CA PHE A 212 12.97 4.40 6.33
C PHE A 212 13.42 3.83 7.68
N GLU A 213 12.65 4.06 8.72
CA GLU A 213 13.12 3.88 10.10
C GLU A 213 13.01 2.45 10.62
N GLU A 214 12.07 1.65 10.15
CA GLU A 214 11.71 0.36 10.78
C GLU A 214 12.87 -0.61 10.88
N ALA A 215 13.68 -0.72 9.82
CA ALA A 215 14.82 -1.63 9.77
C ALA A 215 16.17 -0.90 9.91
N GLY A 216 16.12 0.40 10.18
CA GLY A 216 17.30 1.26 10.16
C GLY A 216 17.85 1.51 8.75
N PRO A 217 18.94 2.28 8.61
CA PRO A 217 19.53 2.58 7.32
C PRO A 217 20.07 1.33 6.63
N GLY A 218 19.95 1.28 5.30
CA GLY A 218 20.57 0.25 4.48
C GLY A 218 22.08 0.38 4.47
N GLN A 219 22.79 -0.74 4.36
CA GLN A 219 24.27 -0.75 4.32
C GLN A 219 24.82 -0.52 2.90
N THR A 220 24.00 -0.67 1.88
CA THR A 220 24.36 -0.49 0.47
C THR A 220 23.36 0.41 -0.23
N PRO A 221 23.73 1.08 -1.33
CA PRO A 221 22.80 1.94 -2.09
C PRO A 221 21.54 1.21 -2.57
N PHE A 222 21.68 -0.04 -2.96
CA PHE A 222 20.60 -0.92 -3.40
C PHE A 222 20.50 -2.10 -2.42
N HIS A 223 19.69 -1.94 -1.41
CA HIS A 223 19.51 -2.89 -0.31
C HIS A 223 18.11 -3.46 -0.24
N GLY A 224 17.31 -3.25 -1.30
CA GLY A 224 15.93 -3.70 -1.35
C GLY A 224 14.96 -2.87 -0.53
N GLY A 225 15.30 -1.62 -0.25
CA GLY A 225 14.40 -0.68 0.42
C GLY A 225 13.13 -0.41 -0.39
N PHE A 226 12.09 0.08 0.25
CA PHE A 226 10.80 0.35 -0.40
C PHE A 226 10.80 1.50 -1.39
N GLY A 227 11.77 2.41 -1.28
CA GLY A 227 11.75 3.70 -1.93
C GLY A 227 11.74 3.65 -3.46
N LEU A 228 11.12 4.67 -4.06
CA LEU A 228 11.33 5.01 -5.46
C LEU A 228 12.72 5.61 -5.68
N ILE A 229 13.29 6.20 -4.64
CA ILE A 229 14.62 6.83 -4.61
C ILE A 229 15.43 6.18 -3.47
N ASN A 230 16.68 5.82 -3.75
CA ASN A 230 17.53 5.21 -2.75
C ASN A 230 18.18 6.23 -1.79
N LEU A 231 19.00 5.75 -0.84
CA LEU A 231 19.70 6.59 0.16
C LEU A 231 20.67 7.62 -0.43
N GLN A 232 21.08 7.46 -1.67
CA GLN A 232 22.00 8.35 -2.38
C GLN A 232 21.29 9.23 -3.42
N ASP A 233 19.98 9.36 -3.30
CA ASP A 233 19.14 10.14 -4.22
C ASP A 233 19.10 9.57 -5.66
N ILE A 234 19.44 8.27 -5.82
CA ILE A 234 19.38 7.60 -7.11
C ILE A 234 17.95 7.07 -7.34
N LYS A 235 17.37 7.47 -8.46
CA LYS A 235 16.05 7.00 -8.90
C LYS A 235 16.12 5.53 -9.29
N LYS A 236 15.26 4.71 -8.67
CA LYS A 236 15.14 3.29 -8.99
C LYS A 236 14.24 3.07 -10.22
N PRO A 237 14.22 1.88 -10.82
CA PRO A 237 13.31 1.56 -11.92
C PRO A 237 11.84 1.88 -11.61
N SER A 238 11.38 1.67 -10.39
CA SER A 238 10.03 1.99 -9.90
C SER A 238 9.69 3.48 -10.02
N TYR A 239 10.66 4.38 -9.83
CA TYR A 239 10.49 5.82 -10.04
C TYR A 239 10.10 6.13 -11.49
N TYR A 240 10.78 5.48 -12.44
CA TYR A 240 10.53 5.70 -13.86
C TYR A 240 9.16 5.17 -14.30
N ALA A 241 8.65 4.11 -13.68
CA ALA A 241 7.28 3.66 -13.94
C ALA A 241 6.26 4.79 -13.66
N TYR A 242 6.37 5.43 -12.50
CA TYR A 242 5.51 6.57 -12.15
C TYR A 242 5.80 7.82 -13.01
N GLN A 243 7.07 8.08 -13.32
CA GLN A 243 7.43 9.21 -14.19
C GLN A 243 6.81 9.06 -15.58
N PHE A 244 6.87 7.86 -16.16
CA PHE A 244 6.28 7.61 -17.48
C PHE A 244 4.75 7.68 -17.45
N LEU A 245 4.12 7.14 -16.42
CA LEU A 245 2.68 7.32 -16.23
C LEU A 245 2.29 8.79 -16.14
N ASN A 246 3.04 9.60 -15.40
CA ASN A 246 2.77 11.04 -15.24
C ASN A 246 2.98 11.85 -16.52
N GLN A 247 3.72 11.32 -17.49
CA GLN A 247 3.95 11.95 -18.79
C GLN A 247 2.84 11.65 -19.81
N LEU A 248 1.97 10.68 -19.52
CA LEU A 248 0.85 10.34 -20.41
C LEU A 248 -0.20 11.45 -20.43
N GLY A 249 -0.84 11.62 -21.56
CA GLY A 249 -1.96 12.56 -21.74
C GLY A 249 -3.17 12.15 -20.92
N GLY A 250 -3.99 13.14 -20.55
CA GLY A 250 -5.14 12.95 -19.67
C GLY A 250 -6.32 12.18 -20.26
N THR A 251 -6.26 11.74 -21.52
CA THR A 251 -7.32 10.95 -22.14
C THR A 251 -6.77 9.58 -22.54
N GLU A 252 -7.12 8.55 -21.77
CA GLU A 252 -6.81 7.17 -22.13
C GLU A 252 -7.68 6.73 -23.29
N LEU A 253 -7.05 6.10 -24.29
CA LEU A 253 -7.72 5.46 -25.42
C LEU A 253 -7.97 4.00 -25.08
N LYS A 254 -9.18 3.54 -25.35
CA LYS A 254 -9.54 2.14 -25.14
C LYS A 254 -8.64 1.23 -25.99
N ASN A 255 -7.94 0.34 -25.34
CA ASN A 255 -7.19 -0.74 -25.98
C ASN A 255 -7.54 -2.10 -25.34
N MET A 256 -7.23 -3.17 -26.04
CA MET A 256 -7.46 -4.55 -25.57
C MET A 256 -6.19 -5.16 -24.99
N ASP A 257 -5.07 -4.44 -25.04
CA ASP A 257 -3.78 -4.89 -24.55
C ASP A 257 -3.65 -4.65 -23.05
N GLU A 258 -3.21 -5.64 -22.32
CA GLU A 258 -3.03 -5.61 -20.88
C GLU A 258 -1.66 -5.05 -20.45
N SER A 259 -0.75 -4.84 -21.41
CA SER A 259 0.64 -4.44 -21.20
C SER A 259 0.97 -3.09 -21.82
N SER A 260 -0.05 -2.26 -22.09
CA SER A 260 0.15 -0.91 -22.57
C SER A 260 -0.91 0.07 -22.12
N TYR A 261 -0.53 1.35 -22.13
CA TYR A 261 -1.43 2.48 -22.16
C TYR A 261 -1.30 3.21 -23.49
N ALA A 262 -2.41 3.54 -24.09
CA ALA A 262 -2.49 4.45 -25.23
C ALA A 262 -3.25 5.70 -24.79
N CYS A 263 -2.62 6.86 -24.90
CA CYS A 263 -3.21 8.12 -24.44
C CYS A 263 -3.12 9.18 -25.53
N LYS A 264 -4.06 10.14 -25.48
CA LYS A 264 -4.04 11.34 -26.30
C LYS A 264 -3.68 12.54 -25.45
N SER A 265 -2.67 13.28 -25.91
CA SER A 265 -2.29 14.59 -25.37
C SER A 265 -2.52 15.69 -26.42
N LYS A 266 -2.22 16.93 -26.05
CA LYS A 266 -2.19 18.05 -27.01
C LYS A 266 -1.13 17.87 -28.12
N ASP A 267 -0.08 17.13 -27.82
CA ASP A 267 1.08 16.93 -28.71
C ASP A 267 0.97 15.64 -29.56
N GLY A 268 -0.13 14.91 -29.45
CA GLY A 268 -0.38 13.70 -30.26
C GLY A 268 -0.74 12.47 -29.43
N LEU A 269 -0.45 11.30 -30.01
CA LEU A 269 -0.65 10.01 -29.35
C LEU A 269 0.60 9.61 -28.58
N GLN A 270 0.39 9.05 -27.41
CA GLN A 270 1.44 8.55 -26.53
C GLN A 270 1.16 7.09 -26.18
N PHE A 271 2.21 6.30 -26.15
CA PHE A 271 2.15 4.90 -25.80
C PHE A 271 3.17 4.60 -24.72
N LEU A 272 2.73 3.92 -23.66
CA LEU A 272 3.60 3.32 -22.66
C LEU A 272 3.40 1.81 -22.73
N VAL A 273 4.46 1.08 -23.01
CA VAL A 273 4.44 -0.38 -23.17
C VAL A 273 5.38 -0.99 -22.14
N TRP A 274 4.97 -2.09 -21.53
CA TRP A 274 5.81 -2.84 -20.59
C TRP A 274 5.66 -4.35 -20.81
N ASP A 275 6.67 -5.08 -20.41
CA ASP A 275 6.62 -6.53 -20.34
C ASP A 275 6.71 -6.95 -18.86
N TYR A 276 5.64 -7.57 -18.37
CA TYR A 276 5.59 -8.13 -17.04
C TYR A 276 5.35 -9.63 -17.12
N THR A 277 6.37 -10.40 -16.81
CA THR A 277 6.28 -11.83 -16.59
C THR A 277 6.23 -12.13 -15.11
N HIS A 278 5.14 -12.75 -14.65
CA HIS A 278 5.02 -13.17 -13.25
C HIS A 278 6.05 -14.26 -12.97
N PRO A 279 6.96 -14.07 -11.98
CA PRO A 279 7.98 -15.06 -11.68
C PRO A 279 7.37 -16.39 -11.25
N HIS A 280 8.07 -17.47 -11.55
CA HIS A 280 7.64 -18.79 -11.13
C HIS A 280 7.52 -18.87 -9.60
N LYS A 281 6.50 -19.59 -9.10
CA LYS A 281 6.18 -19.74 -7.67
C LYS A 281 7.33 -20.18 -6.77
N ASN A 282 8.39 -20.76 -7.34
CA ASN A 282 9.58 -21.21 -6.59
C ASN A 282 10.59 -20.08 -6.31
N TYR A 283 10.37 -18.88 -6.86
CA TYR A 283 11.21 -17.73 -6.54
C TYR A 283 10.62 -17.03 -5.34
N SER A 284 11.28 -17.12 -4.19
CA SER A 284 11.00 -16.29 -3.05
C SER A 284 11.90 -15.06 -3.11
N TYR A 285 11.30 -13.88 -3.01
CA TYR A 285 12.02 -12.65 -2.71
C TYR A 285 12.14 -12.59 -1.21
N ASN A 286 13.24 -13.08 -0.66
CA ASN A 286 13.40 -13.15 0.78
C ASN A 286 14.74 -12.58 1.24
N GLN A 287 14.85 -12.39 2.53
CA GLN A 287 16.05 -11.82 3.16
C GLN A 287 17.33 -12.66 2.95
N ASP A 288 17.23 -13.91 2.46
CA ASP A 288 18.41 -14.74 2.18
C ASP A 288 19.31 -14.08 1.13
N TYR A 289 18.75 -13.30 0.21
CA TYR A 289 19.54 -12.52 -0.75
C TYR A 289 20.46 -11.52 -0.08
N PHE A 290 20.09 -10.97 1.07
CA PHE A 290 20.89 -9.99 1.81
C PHE A 290 21.93 -10.63 2.72
N ASN A 291 21.70 -11.88 3.11
CA ASN A 291 22.67 -12.65 3.89
C ASN A 291 23.70 -13.35 3.00
N THR A 292 23.52 -13.25 1.67
CA THR A 292 24.39 -13.90 0.69
C THR A 292 25.41 -12.88 0.17
N ALA A 293 26.64 -13.29 -0.07
CA ALA A 293 27.66 -12.43 -0.66
C ALA A 293 27.21 -11.85 -2.02
N GLN A 294 27.55 -10.60 -2.30
CA GLN A 294 27.13 -9.86 -3.50
C GLN A 294 27.27 -10.63 -4.84
N PRO A 295 28.34 -11.40 -5.10
CA PRO A 295 28.44 -12.22 -6.31
C PRO A 295 27.36 -13.29 -6.41
N ALA A 296 26.92 -13.86 -5.31
CA ALA A 296 25.85 -14.87 -5.29
C ALA A 296 24.45 -14.21 -5.47
N VAL A 297 24.25 -13.00 -4.94
CA VAL A 297 23.06 -12.20 -5.20
C VAL A 297 22.94 -11.86 -6.69
N ALA A 298 24.03 -11.40 -7.32
CA ALA A 298 24.07 -11.10 -8.75
C ALA A 298 23.78 -12.35 -9.60
N LYS A 299 24.32 -13.51 -9.22
CA LYS A 299 24.04 -14.80 -9.89
C LYS A 299 22.58 -15.20 -9.77
N ASN A 300 21.97 -15.01 -8.62
CA ASN A 300 20.56 -15.33 -8.40
C ASN A 300 19.64 -14.38 -9.22
N LEU A 301 19.98 -13.10 -9.32
CA LEU A 301 19.27 -12.16 -10.18
C LEU A 301 19.37 -12.54 -11.66
N VAL A 302 20.52 -13.01 -12.13
CA VAL A 302 20.69 -13.54 -13.49
C VAL A 302 19.85 -14.80 -13.70
N GLN A 303 19.76 -15.67 -12.71
CA GLN A 303 18.92 -16.86 -12.76
C GLN A 303 17.42 -16.51 -12.79
N LEU A 304 16.98 -15.49 -12.07
CA LEU A 304 15.63 -14.94 -12.15
C LEU A 304 15.33 -14.40 -13.55
N ARG A 305 16.27 -13.69 -14.18
CA ARG A 305 16.17 -13.24 -15.56
C ARG A 305 16.03 -14.41 -16.53
N ALA A 306 16.92 -15.39 -16.44
CA ALA A 306 16.90 -16.58 -17.32
C ALA A 306 15.60 -17.37 -17.20
N SER A 307 15.03 -17.48 -16.00
CA SER A 307 13.75 -18.17 -15.78
C SER A 307 12.55 -17.35 -16.25
N ALA A 308 12.57 -16.04 -16.10
CA ALA A 308 11.55 -15.15 -16.66
C ALA A 308 11.53 -15.24 -18.19
N VAL A 309 12.71 -15.28 -18.82
CA VAL A 309 12.85 -15.48 -20.29
C VAL A 309 12.41 -16.88 -20.71
N ALA A 310 12.72 -17.93 -19.95
CA ALA A 310 12.33 -19.30 -20.26
C ALA A 310 10.80 -19.54 -20.16
N ASN A 311 10.11 -18.78 -19.32
CA ASN A 311 8.66 -18.88 -19.14
C ASN A 311 7.87 -17.84 -19.94
N GLY A 312 8.53 -16.85 -20.52
CA GLY A 312 7.96 -15.86 -21.42
C GLY A 312 8.47 -16.05 -22.86
N SER A 313 7.66 -15.79 -23.82
CA SER A 313 7.99 -15.93 -25.26
C SER A 313 8.94 -14.84 -25.78
N TYR A 314 9.70 -14.15 -24.92
CA TYR A 314 10.48 -12.97 -25.28
C TYR A 314 11.96 -13.23 -25.07
N ALA A 315 12.74 -13.13 -26.17
CA ALA A 315 14.18 -12.93 -26.06
C ALA A 315 14.42 -11.47 -25.66
N LEU A 316 15.09 -11.25 -24.53
CA LEU A 316 15.72 -9.95 -24.25
C LEU A 316 17.06 -9.96 -25.00
N GLU A 317 17.17 -9.19 -26.07
CA GLU A 317 18.45 -8.82 -26.65
C GLU A 317 19.17 -7.80 -25.75
#